data_22a8ef2c2a347a338ed086f3fd87d3e7
#
_entry.id   22a8ef2c2a347a338ed086f3fd87d3e7
#
_cell.length_a   1.000
_cell.length_b   1.000
_cell.length_c   1.000
_cell.angle_alpha   90.00
_cell.angle_beta   90.00
_cell.angle_gamma   90.00
#
_symmetry.space_group_name_H-M   'P 1'
#
loop_
_entity.id
_entity.type
_entity.pdbx_description
1 polymer ?
#
loop_
_entity_poly.entity_id
_entity_poly.type
_entity_poly.pdbx_seq_one_letter_code
_entity_poly.pdbx_strand_id
1 'polypeptide(L)'
;MVFPGDANHHGTLFGGVALAHMDKVAFLAASRHGRAAFVTASSEKIDFAAPARIGDMAEVTGRVVRVCRKSLDVEVELIAEAPVSGERRLCTRGRFTLVAVGSEDPLPPIGETFLHDAEQPLRMVDMIFPNQTNHYGTLYGGDALRMMGKAAFIASTRQARAVMVMAASDRIDFRSPIREGEMVELTAEVRMIGRSSVRISDDLSAEDLVSGERRHAATALFTMVSVDENGRAKPLGGIG
;
A
#
# COMPACT_ATOMS: atom_id res chain seq x y z
N MET A 1 3.19 3.51 6.96
CA MET A 1 3.92 3.99 8.15
C MET A 1 2.95 4.02 9.30
N VAL A 2 3.41 3.67 10.48
CA VAL A 2 2.62 3.74 11.72
C VAL A 2 2.71 5.17 12.26
N PHE A 3 1.60 5.89 12.22
CA PHE A 3 1.49 7.24 12.77
C PHE A 3 0.98 7.22 14.22
N PRO A 4 1.20 8.30 15.01
CA PRO A 4 0.68 8.37 16.37
C PRO A 4 -0.83 8.12 16.49
N GLY A 5 -1.64 8.51 15.49
CA GLY A 5 -3.08 8.27 15.44
C GLY A 5 -3.48 6.81 15.25
N ASP A 6 -2.56 5.97 14.75
CA ASP A 6 -2.79 4.54 14.53
C ASP A 6 -2.25 3.69 15.69
N ALA A 7 -1.63 4.34 16.69
CA ALA A 7 -0.92 3.68 17.76
C ALA A 7 -1.74 3.64 19.06
N ASN A 8 -1.45 2.63 19.87
CA ASN A 8 -1.91 2.54 21.26
C ASN A 8 -1.00 3.36 22.22
N HIS A 9 -1.36 3.38 23.50
CA HIS A 9 -0.61 4.09 24.54
C HIS A 9 0.80 3.55 24.82
N HIS A 10 1.15 2.39 24.27
CA HIS A 10 2.51 1.83 24.30
C HIS A 10 3.37 2.26 23.10
N GLY A 11 2.86 3.12 22.20
CA GLY A 11 3.59 3.58 21.01
C GLY A 11 3.72 2.51 19.92
N THR A 12 2.82 1.52 19.92
CA THR A 12 2.79 0.47 18.89
C THR A 12 1.46 0.49 18.15
N LEU A 13 1.45 0.02 16.92
CA LEU A 13 0.25 -0.08 16.09
C LEU A 13 -0.87 -0.76 16.88
N PHE A 14 -2.03 -0.09 16.95
CA PHE A 14 -3.20 -0.65 17.62
C PHE A 14 -3.70 -1.90 16.87
N GLY A 15 -3.93 -2.99 17.61
CA GLY A 15 -4.31 -4.28 17.01
C GLY A 15 -5.56 -4.20 16.11
N GLY A 16 -6.55 -3.39 16.50
CA GLY A 16 -7.75 -3.17 15.67
C GLY A 16 -7.43 -2.48 14.33
N VAL A 17 -6.49 -1.54 14.32
CA VAL A 17 -6.02 -0.90 13.07
C VAL A 17 -5.26 -1.90 12.20
N ALA A 18 -4.41 -2.74 12.82
CA ALA A 18 -3.72 -3.80 12.11
C ALA A 18 -4.70 -4.78 11.44
N LEU A 19 -5.71 -5.24 12.17
CA LEU A 19 -6.76 -6.14 11.64
C LEU A 19 -7.54 -5.50 10.49
N ALA A 20 -7.89 -4.21 10.61
CA ALA A 20 -8.59 -3.49 9.53
C ALA A 20 -7.73 -3.39 8.26
N HIS A 21 -6.42 -3.17 8.38
CA HIS A 21 -5.52 -3.21 7.23
C HIS A 21 -5.40 -4.61 6.62
N MET A 22 -5.34 -5.64 7.46
CA MET A 22 -5.27 -7.04 6.99
C MET A 22 -6.55 -7.44 6.26
N ASP A 23 -7.71 -7.11 6.78
CA ASP A 23 -9.01 -7.37 6.15
C ASP A 23 -9.14 -6.64 4.80
N LYS A 24 -8.73 -5.35 4.74
CA LYS A 24 -8.69 -4.59 3.48
C LYS A 24 -7.82 -5.28 2.43
N VAL A 25 -6.63 -5.74 2.80
CA VAL A 25 -5.72 -6.43 1.87
C VAL A 25 -6.28 -7.78 1.44
N ALA A 26 -6.95 -8.52 2.35
CA ALA A 26 -7.65 -9.75 2.00
C ALA A 26 -8.76 -9.48 0.96
N PHE A 27 -9.56 -8.43 1.18
CA PHE A 27 -10.59 -8.00 0.25
C PHE A 27 -10.02 -7.63 -1.13
N LEU A 28 -8.94 -6.84 -1.18
CA LEU A 28 -8.30 -6.45 -2.43
C LEU A 28 -7.76 -7.66 -3.21
N ALA A 29 -7.13 -8.61 -2.51
CA ALA A 29 -6.62 -9.84 -3.11
C ALA A 29 -7.75 -10.71 -3.66
N ALA A 30 -8.84 -10.86 -2.89
CA ALA A 30 -10.03 -11.60 -3.32
C ALA A 30 -10.69 -10.99 -4.55
N SER A 31 -10.89 -9.65 -4.55
CA SER A 31 -11.53 -8.93 -5.64
C SER A 31 -10.71 -8.99 -6.94
N ARG A 32 -9.39 -8.86 -6.83
CA ARG A 32 -8.49 -9.04 -7.99
C ARG A 32 -8.52 -10.46 -8.56
N HIS A 33 -8.58 -11.45 -7.69
CA HIS A 33 -8.61 -12.86 -8.11
C HIS A 33 -9.95 -13.23 -8.73
N GLY A 34 -11.05 -12.93 -8.03
CA GLY A 34 -12.37 -13.42 -8.37
C GLY A 34 -13.18 -12.54 -9.31
N ARG A 35 -12.77 -11.28 -9.52
CA ARG A 35 -13.49 -10.29 -10.34
C ARG A 35 -14.98 -10.21 -10.00
N ALA A 36 -15.27 -10.26 -8.70
CA ALA A 36 -16.63 -10.21 -8.15
C ALA A 36 -16.66 -9.32 -6.90
N ALA A 37 -17.85 -8.98 -6.44
CA ALA A 37 -18.02 -8.36 -5.13
C ALA A 37 -17.82 -9.42 -4.03
N PHE A 38 -17.10 -9.05 -2.97
CA PHE A 38 -16.81 -9.94 -1.85
C PHE A 38 -17.23 -9.33 -0.53
N VAL A 39 -17.52 -10.20 0.43
CA VAL A 39 -17.66 -9.85 1.85
C VAL A 39 -16.80 -10.77 2.68
N THR A 40 -16.20 -10.25 3.74
CA THR A 40 -15.46 -11.05 4.71
C THR A 40 -16.44 -11.85 5.54
N ALA A 41 -16.35 -13.17 5.47
CA ALA A 41 -17.22 -14.08 6.21
C ALA A 41 -16.61 -14.48 7.56
N SER A 42 -15.30 -14.67 7.62
CA SER A 42 -14.59 -15.02 8.87
C SER A 42 -13.10 -14.75 8.77
N SER A 43 -12.45 -14.66 9.93
CA SER A 43 -11.01 -14.78 10.09
C SER A 43 -10.68 -15.95 11.00
N GLU A 44 -9.56 -16.63 10.75
CA GLU A 44 -9.00 -17.59 11.70
C GLU A 44 -8.41 -16.84 12.91
N LYS A 45 -7.94 -17.62 13.91
CA LYS A 45 -7.20 -17.05 15.03
C LYS A 45 -5.97 -16.29 14.54
N ILE A 46 -5.82 -15.07 15.00
CA ILE A 46 -4.70 -14.18 14.64
C ILE A 46 -3.90 -13.87 15.90
N ASP A 47 -2.64 -14.27 15.92
CA ASP A 47 -1.72 -14.00 17.03
C ASP A 47 -0.71 -12.91 16.62
N PHE A 48 -0.52 -11.92 17.50
CA PHE A 48 0.47 -10.87 17.30
C PHE A 48 1.80 -11.29 17.93
N ALA A 49 2.79 -11.59 17.10
CA ALA A 49 4.10 -12.09 17.52
C ALA A 49 5.09 -10.98 17.87
N ALA A 50 5.00 -9.83 17.16
CA ALA A 50 5.89 -8.69 17.39
C ALA A 50 5.14 -7.36 17.17
N PRO A 51 5.53 -6.28 17.88
CA PRO A 51 4.93 -4.97 17.70
C PRO A 51 5.48 -4.26 16.46
N ALA A 52 4.62 -3.51 15.77
CA ALA A 52 5.01 -2.44 14.84
C ALA A 52 5.01 -1.13 15.63
N ARG A 53 6.13 -0.41 15.67
CA ARG A 53 6.31 0.82 16.46
C ARG A 53 5.92 2.05 15.66
N ILE A 54 5.61 3.15 16.34
CA ILE A 54 5.47 4.46 15.68
C ILE A 54 6.74 4.74 14.88
N GLY A 55 6.56 5.17 13.61
CA GLY A 55 7.64 5.41 12.67
C GLY A 55 8.07 4.20 11.84
N ASP A 56 7.67 2.98 12.17
CA ASP A 56 7.90 1.83 11.30
C ASP A 56 7.04 1.90 10.04
N MET A 57 7.54 1.36 8.95
CA MET A 57 6.74 1.05 7.76
C MET A 57 6.00 -0.27 8.01
N ALA A 58 4.67 -0.23 8.08
CA ALA A 58 3.84 -1.43 8.13
C ALA A 58 3.52 -1.84 6.69
N GLU A 59 4.05 -2.98 6.28
CA GLU A 59 3.77 -3.63 5.01
C GLU A 59 2.77 -4.76 5.24
N VAL A 60 1.68 -4.74 4.49
CA VAL A 60 0.66 -5.78 4.56
C VAL A 60 0.54 -6.42 3.20
N THR A 61 0.71 -7.72 3.13
CA THR A 61 0.61 -8.49 1.89
C THR A 61 -0.44 -9.59 2.02
N GLY A 62 -1.17 -9.86 0.93
CA GLY A 62 -2.22 -10.88 0.89
C GLY A 62 -2.05 -11.80 -0.30
N ARG A 63 -2.25 -13.10 -0.08
CA ARG A 63 -2.18 -14.14 -1.10
C ARG A 63 -3.37 -15.07 -1.00
N VAL A 64 -4.07 -15.30 -2.12
CA VAL A 64 -5.12 -16.32 -2.19
C VAL A 64 -4.47 -17.71 -2.04
N VAL A 65 -4.92 -18.48 -1.06
CA VAL A 65 -4.35 -19.79 -0.73
C VAL A 65 -5.32 -20.96 -0.95
N ARG A 66 -6.61 -20.66 -1.03
CA ARG A 66 -7.64 -21.67 -1.33
C ARG A 66 -8.79 -21.00 -2.08
N VAL A 67 -9.36 -21.71 -3.04
CA VAL A 67 -10.56 -21.31 -3.78
C VAL A 67 -11.59 -22.42 -3.72
N CYS A 68 -12.82 -22.06 -3.37
CA CYS A 68 -14.01 -22.89 -3.47
C CYS A 68 -14.95 -22.28 -4.51
N ARG A 69 -16.13 -22.86 -4.71
CA ARG A 69 -17.08 -22.41 -5.75
C ARG A 69 -17.45 -20.93 -5.62
N LYS A 70 -17.73 -20.43 -4.40
CA LYS A 70 -18.18 -19.06 -4.11
C LYS A 70 -17.40 -18.39 -2.97
N SER A 71 -16.33 -19.01 -2.50
CA SER A 71 -15.49 -18.45 -1.44
C SER A 71 -14.03 -18.73 -1.71
N LEU A 72 -13.18 -17.93 -1.10
CA LEU A 72 -11.75 -18.11 -1.13
C LEU A 72 -11.12 -17.71 0.20
N ASP A 73 -9.95 -18.27 0.48
CA ASP A 73 -9.16 -17.91 1.64
C ASP A 73 -7.94 -17.11 1.20
N VAL A 74 -7.71 -16.01 1.90
CA VAL A 74 -6.54 -15.17 1.73
C VAL A 74 -5.68 -15.25 2.99
N GLU A 75 -4.43 -15.64 2.82
CA GLU A 75 -3.41 -15.51 3.85
C GLU A 75 -2.83 -14.10 3.78
N VAL A 76 -2.81 -13.42 4.92
CA VAL A 76 -2.32 -12.04 5.03
C VAL A 76 -1.22 -11.96 6.07
N GLU A 77 -0.13 -11.29 5.72
CA GLU A 77 0.99 -11.01 6.61
C GLU A 77 1.13 -9.51 6.82
N LEU A 78 1.45 -9.11 8.06
CA LEU A 78 1.85 -7.77 8.41
C LEU A 78 3.30 -7.80 8.90
N ILE A 79 4.17 -7.08 8.18
CA ILE A 79 5.59 -6.93 8.48
C ILE A 79 5.87 -5.49 8.86
N ALA A 80 6.56 -5.27 9.96
CA ALA A 80 7.11 -3.97 10.31
C ALA A 80 8.55 -3.86 9.81
N GLU A 81 8.87 -2.74 9.18
CA GLU A 81 10.21 -2.41 8.70
C GLU A 81 10.67 -1.10 9.36
N ALA A 82 11.81 -1.13 10.05
CA ALA A 82 12.43 0.07 10.58
C ALA A 82 13.03 0.89 9.42
N PRO A 83 12.65 2.16 9.22
CA PRO A 83 12.97 2.89 8.00
C PRO A 83 14.48 3.03 7.74
N VAL A 84 15.25 3.33 8.78
CA VAL A 84 16.70 3.62 8.65
C VAL A 84 17.54 2.35 8.66
N SER A 85 17.29 1.44 9.61
CA SER A 85 18.09 0.19 9.68
C SER A 85 17.70 -0.83 8.62
N GLY A 86 16.48 -0.75 8.09
CA GLY A 86 15.92 -1.75 7.18
C GLY A 86 15.55 -3.07 7.87
N GLU A 87 15.65 -3.14 9.21
CA GLU A 87 15.24 -4.33 9.96
C GLU A 87 13.78 -4.64 9.74
N ARG A 88 13.49 -5.86 9.30
CA ARG A 88 12.13 -6.34 9.03
C ARG A 88 11.76 -7.41 10.05
N ARG A 89 10.54 -7.34 10.57
CA ARG A 89 10.00 -8.32 11.52
C ARG A 89 8.54 -8.62 11.21
N LEU A 90 8.20 -9.90 11.20
CA LEU A 90 6.82 -10.35 11.08
C LEU A 90 6.07 -10.02 12.36
N CYS A 91 5.05 -9.17 12.25
CA CYS A 91 4.21 -8.78 13.38
C CYS A 91 3.06 -9.73 13.59
N THR A 92 2.41 -10.13 12.51
CA THR A 92 1.28 -11.08 12.57
C THR A 92 1.04 -11.70 11.20
N ARG A 93 0.40 -12.88 11.23
CA ARG A 93 -0.15 -13.58 10.06
C ARG A 93 -1.56 -14.04 10.39
N GLY A 94 -2.45 -13.95 9.42
CA GLY A 94 -3.83 -14.41 9.58
C GLY A 94 -4.40 -14.92 8.28
N ARG A 95 -5.50 -15.68 8.37
CA ARG A 95 -6.26 -16.14 7.21
C ARG A 95 -7.67 -15.61 7.30
N PHE A 96 -8.15 -15.08 6.18
CA PHE A 96 -9.49 -14.53 6.02
C PHE A 96 -10.24 -15.33 4.96
N THR A 97 -11.47 -15.69 5.26
CA THR A 97 -12.38 -16.32 4.29
C THR A 97 -13.32 -15.25 3.76
N LEU A 98 -13.32 -15.08 2.44
CA LEU A 98 -14.20 -14.14 1.76
C LEU A 98 -15.16 -14.91 0.85
N VAL A 99 -16.39 -14.41 0.76
CA VAL A 99 -17.48 -15.00 -0.02
C VAL A 99 -17.89 -14.03 -1.12
N ALA A 100 -17.97 -14.53 -2.36
CA ALA A 100 -18.48 -13.79 -3.48
C ALA A 100 -20.00 -13.58 -3.34
N VAL A 101 -20.46 -12.35 -3.58
CA VAL A 101 -21.88 -11.97 -3.54
C VAL A 101 -22.33 -11.50 -4.91
N GLY A 102 -23.59 -11.76 -5.26
CA GLY A 102 -24.19 -11.29 -6.52
C GLY A 102 -23.69 -12.01 -7.79
N SER A 103 -22.85 -13.03 -7.67
CA SER A 103 -22.41 -13.87 -8.81
C SER A 103 -22.82 -15.34 -8.61
N GLU A 104 -23.31 -15.97 -9.66
CA GLU A 104 -23.60 -17.41 -9.69
C GLU A 104 -22.44 -18.22 -10.29
N ASP A 105 -21.52 -17.57 -11.00
CA ASP A 105 -20.37 -18.23 -11.62
C ASP A 105 -19.36 -18.69 -10.58
N PRO A 106 -18.72 -19.85 -10.82
CA PRO A 106 -17.64 -20.33 -9.95
C PRO A 106 -16.43 -19.41 -10.05
N LEU A 107 -15.75 -19.23 -8.91
CA LEU A 107 -14.51 -18.45 -8.86
C LEU A 107 -13.39 -19.14 -9.68
N PRO A 108 -12.51 -18.37 -10.33
CA PRO A 108 -11.38 -18.93 -11.08
C PRO A 108 -10.42 -19.68 -10.15
N PRO A 109 -9.76 -20.76 -10.62
CA PRO A 109 -8.76 -21.46 -9.83
C PRO A 109 -7.54 -20.56 -9.56
N ILE A 110 -6.72 -20.94 -8.58
CA ILE A 110 -5.46 -20.25 -8.30
C ILE A 110 -4.53 -20.43 -9.50
N GLY A 111 -4.15 -19.34 -10.13
CA GLY A 111 -3.11 -19.32 -11.17
C GLY A 111 -1.69 -19.30 -10.57
N GLU A 112 -0.68 -19.25 -11.43
CA GLU A 112 0.70 -19.05 -10.98
C GLU A 112 0.84 -17.71 -10.25
N THR A 113 1.34 -17.76 -9.03
CA THR A 113 1.59 -16.55 -8.23
C THR A 113 2.98 -16.02 -8.56
N PHE A 114 3.05 -14.87 -9.16
CA PHE A 114 4.32 -14.16 -9.32
C PHE A 114 4.75 -13.60 -7.96
N LEU A 115 5.87 -14.11 -7.43
CA LEU A 115 6.50 -13.56 -6.24
C LEU A 115 7.07 -12.17 -6.60
N HIS A 116 6.86 -11.21 -5.70
CA HIS A 116 7.39 -9.87 -5.89
C HIS A 116 8.88 -9.86 -5.60
N ASP A 117 9.69 -9.50 -6.59
CA ASP A 117 11.14 -9.41 -6.44
C ASP A 117 11.51 -8.13 -5.69
N ALA A 118 12.50 -8.20 -4.81
CA ALA A 118 12.92 -7.07 -3.98
C ALA A 118 13.51 -5.89 -4.79
N GLU A 119 13.90 -6.13 -6.03
CA GLU A 119 14.41 -5.11 -6.95
C GLU A 119 13.31 -4.37 -7.75
N GLN A 120 12.05 -4.74 -7.59
CA GLN A 120 10.95 -4.09 -8.30
C GLN A 120 10.57 -2.76 -7.65
N PRO A 121 9.97 -1.83 -8.45
CA PRO A 121 9.46 -0.56 -7.92
C PRO A 121 8.46 -0.81 -6.79
N LEU A 122 8.42 0.12 -5.82
CA LEU A 122 7.43 0.05 -4.75
C LEU A 122 6.02 0.07 -5.34
N ARG A 123 5.23 -0.93 -5.03
CA ARG A 123 3.81 -0.97 -5.38
C ARG A 123 2.96 -0.86 -4.13
N MET A 124 1.98 0.01 -4.17
CA MET A 124 0.97 0.17 -3.13
C MET A 124 -0.40 0.07 -3.78
N VAL A 125 -1.27 -0.70 -3.15
CA VAL A 125 -2.65 -0.88 -3.63
C VAL A 125 -3.60 -0.39 -2.54
N ASP A 126 -4.63 0.35 -2.92
CA ASP A 126 -5.70 0.77 -2.01
C ASP A 126 -7.04 0.77 -2.76
N MET A 127 -8.13 0.95 -2.03
CA MET A 127 -9.47 1.10 -2.57
C MET A 127 -10.02 2.47 -2.22
N ILE A 128 -10.78 3.06 -3.12
CA ILE A 128 -11.39 4.38 -2.89
C ILE A 128 -12.73 4.22 -2.21
N PHE A 129 -12.80 4.69 -0.97
CA PHE A 129 -14.01 4.71 -0.16
C PHE A 129 -14.76 6.04 -0.29
N PRO A 130 -16.07 6.09 0.05
CA PRO A 130 -16.90 7.30 -0.07
C PRO A 130 -16.30 8.53 0.62
N ASN A 131 -15.65 8.35 1.78
CA ASN A 131 -15.05 9.44 2.56
C ASN A 131 -13.78 10.06 1.93
N GLN A 132 -13.28 9.49 0.84
CA GLN A 132 -12.14 9.99 0.06
C GLN A 132 -12.58 10.67 -1.23
N THR A 133 -13.89 10.75 -1.49
CA THR A 133 -14.42 11.28 -2.73
C THR A 133 -14.98 12.70 -2.55
N ASN A 134 -14.98 13.45 -3.65
CA ASN A 134 -15.66 14.74 -3.76
C ASN A 134 -17.14 14.53 -4.07
N HIS A 135 -17.88 15.63 -4.21
CA HIS A 135 -19.33 15.61 -4.51
C HIS A 135 -19.70 15.07 -5.90
N TYR A 136 -18.71 14.77 -6.75
CA TYR A 136 -18.90 14.07 -8.02
C TYR A 136 -18.68 12.54 -7.91
N GLY A 137 -18.43 12.01 -6.71
CA GLY A 137 -18.13 10.59 -6.50
C GLY A 137 -16.78 10.16 -7.03
N THR A 138 -15.83 11.09 -7.16
CA THR A 138 -14.47 10.80 -7.60
C THR A 138 -13.44 11.18 -6.53
N LEU A 139 -12.32 10.46 -6.51
CA LEU A 139 -11.22 10.69 -5.56
C LEU A 139 -10.86 12.18 -5.51
N TYR A 140 -10.82 12.73 -4.30
CA TYR A 140 -10.39 14.11 -4.09
C TYR A 140 -8.91 14.24 -4.42
N GLY A 141 -8.55 15.26 -5.22
CA GLY A 141 -7.18 15.46 -5.69
C GLY A 141 -6.14 15.54 -4.57
N GLY A 142 -6.49 16.15 -3.44
CA GLY A 142 -5.63 16.22 -2.26
C GLY A 142 -5.32 14.85 -1.66
N ASP A 143 -6.29 13.92 -1.67
CA ASP A 143 -6.08 12.55 -1.22
C ASP A 143 -5.21 11.76 -2.19
N ALA A 144 -5.39 11.94 -3.50
CA ALA A 144 -4.50 11.37 -4.50
C ALA A 144 -3.05 11.83 -4.30
N LEU A 145 -2.83 13.14 -4.12
CA LEU A 145 -1.50 13.70 -3.85
C LEU A 145 -0.89 13.16 -2.56
N ARG A 146 -1.70 13.00 -1.51
CA ARG A 146 -1.27 12.42 -0.23
C ARG A 146 -0.83 10.96 -0.40
N MET A 147 -1.56 10.17 -1.18
CA MET A 147 -1.21 8.77 -1.48
C MET A 147 0.09 8.69 -2.27
N MET A 148 0.24 9.47 -3.34
CA MET A 148 1.45 9.53 -4.16
C MET A 148 2.66 10.01 -3.34
N GLY A 149 2.51 11.08 -2.56
CA GLY A 149 3.57 11.56 -1.68
C GLY A 149 4.01 10.54 -0.63
N LYS A 150 3.09 9.71 -0.12
CA LYS A 150 3.40 8.60 0.78
C LYS A 150 4.21 7.50 0.08
N ALA A 151 3.86 7.14 -1.14
CA ALA A 151 4.60 6.16 -1.93
C ALA A 151 6.03 6.65 -2.22
N ALA A 152 6.18 7.90 -2.66
CA ALA A 152 7.48 8.53 -2.89
C ALA A 152 8.34 8.57 -1.61
N PHE A 153 7.72 8.89 -0.46
CA PHE A 153 8.41 8.88 0.84
C PHE A 153 8.93 7.49 1.19
N ILE A 154 8.10 6.45 1.05
CA ILE A 154 8.50 5.06 1.36
C ILE A 154 9.62 4.59 0.42
N ALA A 155 9.47 4.81 -0.89
CA ALA A 155 10.46 4.42 -1.89
C ALA A 155 11.81 5.11 -1.65
N SER A 156 11.80 6.44 -1.41
CA SER A 156 13.03 7.19 -1.15
C SER A 156 13.70 6.78 0.17
N THR A 157 12.92 6.53 1.23
CA THR A 157 13.44 6.11 2.54
C THR A 157 14.06 4.71 2.46
N ARG A 158 13.42 3.77 1.75
CA ARG A 158 13.98 2.43 1.51
C ARG A 158 15.28 2.49 0.73
N GLN A 159 15.34 3.35 -0.30
CA GLN A 159 16.53 3.52 -1.12
C GLN A 159 17.68 4.17 -0.34
N ALA A 160 17.39 5.22 0.41
CA ALA A 160 18.41 6.03 1.07
C ALA A 160 18.80 5.54 2.47
N ARG A 161 17.94 4.76 3.13
CA ARG A 161 18.07 4.37 4.56
C ARG A 161 18.38 5.56 5.47
N ALA A 162 17.70 6.68 5.20
CA ALA A 162 17.88 7.95 5.88
C ALA A 162 16.53 8.60 6.16
N VAL A 163 16.51 9.61 7.02
CA VAL A 163 15.34 10.44 7.25
C VAL A 163 15.12 11.32 6.02
N MET A 164 14.02 11.11 5.31
CA MET A 164 13.69 11.82 4.09
C MET A 164 12.54 12.80 4.31
N VAL A 165 12.58 13.94 3.62
CA VAL A 165 11.47 14.90 3.55
C VAL A 165 11.19 15.26 2.11
N MET A 166 9.95 15.60 1.79
CA MET A 166 9.58 16.10 0.48
C MET A 166 10.03 17.55 0.35
N ALA A 167 10.94 17.81 -0.58
CA ALA A 167 11.44 19.16 -0.86
C ALA A 167 10.70 19.84 -2.02
N ALA A 168 10.25 19.04 -3.01
CA ALA A 168 9.51 19.57 -4.15
C ALA A 168 8.65 18.48 -4.80
N SER A 169 7.59 18.92 -5.47
CA SER A 169 6.87 18.14 -6.47
C SER A 169 6.90 18.92 -7.78
N ASP A 170 7.14 18.22 -8.89
CA ASP A 170 6.97 18.81 -10.22
C ASP A 170 5.47 18.89 -10.57
N ARG A 171 5.16 19.41 -11.78
CA ARG A 171 3.79 19.46 -12.27
C ARG A 171 3.15 18.06 -12.27
N ILE A 172 1.92 17.99 -11.80
CA ILE A 172 1.11 16.78 -11.75
C ILE A 172 -0.13 17.00 -12.61
N ASP A 173 -0.35 16.13 -13.58
CA ASP A 173 -1.50 16.18 -14.45
C ASP A 173 -2.40 14.96 -14.20
N PHE A 174 -3.62 15.19 -13.73
CA PHE A 174 -4.64 14.18 -13.62
C PHE A 174 -5.29 13.95 -14.98
N ARG A 175 -5.19 12.73 -15.51
CA ARG A 175 -5.65 12.37 -16.85
C ARG A 175 -7.03 11.75 -16.87
N SER A 176 -7.38 11.04 -15.81
CA SER A 176 -8.68 10.38 -15.69
C SER A 176 -9.19 10.43 -14.25
N PRO A 177 -10.52 10.60 -14.05
CA PRO A 177 -11.10 10.54 -12.72
C PRO A 177 -11.00 9.12 -12.17
N ILE A 178 -10.86 9.00 -10.85
CA ILE A 178 -10.89 7.74 -10.11
C ILE A 178 -12.19 7.73 -9.32
N ARG A 179 -13.01 6.71 -9.49
CA ARG A 179 -14.36 6.64 -8.90
C ARG A 179 -14.33 5.92 -7.56
N GLU A 180 -15.35 6.20 -6.77
CA GLU A 180 -15.66 5.38 -5.59
C GLU A 180 -15.78 3.90 -5.98
N GLY A 181 -15.27 3.02 -5.11
CA GLY A 181 -15.29 1.58 -5.34
C GLY A 181 -14.20 1.05 -6.29
N GLU A 182 -13.45 1.93 -6.95
CA GLU A 182 -12.30 1.49 -7.74
C GLU A 182 -11.08 1.23 -6.87
N MET A 183 -10.27 0.30 -7.33
CA MET A 183 -8.94 0.05 -6.79
C MET A 183 -7.94 1.02 -7.41
N VAL A 184 -7.00 1.50 -6.63
CA VAL A 184 -5.86 2.27 -7.11
C VAL A 184 -4.57 1.51 -6.87
N GLU A 185 -3.66 1.61 -7.83
CA GLU A 185 -2.29 1.11 -7.69
C GLU A 185 -1.32 2.26 -7.94
N LEU A 186 -0.43 2.46 -6.99
CA LEU A 186 0.68 3.39 -7.07
C LEU A 186 1.95 2.60 -7.31
N THR A 187 2.75 3.05 -8.27
CA THR A 187 4.06 2.47 -8.58
C THR A 187 5.10 3.56 -8.47
N ALA A 188 5.90 3.51 -7.40
CA ALA A 188 6.93 4.51 -7.13
C ALA A 188 8.31 3.95 -7.49
N GLU A 189 9.01 4.64 -8.38
CA GLU A 189 10.29 4.23 -8.94
C GLU A 189 11.36 5.31 -8.72
N VAL A 190 12.55 4.89 -8.28
CA VAL A 190 13.72 5.77 -8.17
C VAL A 190 14.23 6.13 -9.55
N ARG A 191 14.21 7.41 -9.91
CA ARG A 191 14.70 7.91 -11.19
C ARG A 191 16.12 8.45 -11.12
N MET A 192 16.48 9.07 -10.01
CA MET A 192 17.79 9.67 -9.84
C MET A 192 18.16 9.76 -8.36
N ILE A 193 19.41 9.51 -8.06
CA ILE A 193 20.01 9.71 -6.75
C ILE A 193 21.06 10.81 -6.86
N GLY A 194 20.87 11.89 -6.10
CA GLY A 194 21.79 12.99 -5.98
C GLY A 194 22.62 12.90 -4.69
N ARG A 195 23.40 13.94 -4.40
CA ARG A 195 24.24 13.98 -3.21
C ARG A 195 23.46 13.87 -1.89
N SER A 196 22.30 14.51 -1.79
CA SER A 196 21.43 14.53 -0.62
C SER A 196 19.95 14.35 -0.99
N SER A 197 19.66 13.95 -2.23
CA SER A 197 18.29 13.87 -2.75
C SER A 197 18.06 12.60 -3.54
N VAL A 198 16.79 12.18 -3.58
CA VAL A 198 16.29 11.08 -4.42
C VAL A 198 15.10 11.61 -5.19
N ARG A 199 15.08 11.46 -6.51
CA ARG A 199 13.91 11.75 -7.35
C ARG A 199 13.12 10.49 -7.58
N ILE A 200 11.82 10.56 -7.30
CA ILE A 200 10.88 9.44 -7.41
C ILE A 200 9.81 9.81 -8.45
N SER A 201 9.66 8.95 -9.45
CA SER A 201 8.47 8.96 -10.31
C SER A 201 7.41 8.07 -9.67
N ASP A 202 6.21 8.58 -9.55
CA ASP A 202 5.08 7.84 -9.01
C ASP A 202 3.93 7.86 -10.01
N ASP A 203 3.54 6.67 -10.45
CA ASP A 203 2.43 6.45 -11.36
C ASP A 203 1.21 5.94 -10.59
N LEU A 204 0.08 6.64 -10.75
CA LEU A 204 -1.20 6.30 -10.18
C LEU A 204 -2.12 5.74 -11.27
N SER A 205 -2.57 4.52 -11.09
CA SER A 205 -3.53 3.84 -11.98
C SER A 205 -4.80 3.48 -11.21
N ALA A 206 -5.93 3.54 -11.89
CA ALA A 206 -7.22 3.05 -11.39
C ALA A 206 -7.58 1.73 -12.06
N GLU A 207 -8.23 0.85 -11.32
CA GLU A 207 -8.68 -0.47 -11.79
C GLU A 207 -10.12 -0.70 -11.32
N ASP A 208 -11.02 -0.98 -12.27
CA ASP A 208 -12.36 -1.45 -11.95
C ASP A 208 -12.29 -2.89 -11.42
N LEU A 209 -12.89 -3.13 -10.26
CA LEU A 209 -12.76 -4.41 -9.55
C LEU A 209 -13.40 -5.58 -10.29
N VAL A 210 -14.50 -5.33 -11.01
CA VAL A 210 -15.29 -6.38 -11.67
C VAL A 210 -14.75 -6.67 -13.06
N SER A 211 -14.61 -5.65 -13.89
CA SER A 211 -14.11 -5.81 -15.26
C SER A 211 -12.60 -6.04 -15.32
N GLY A 212 -11.86 -5.57 -14.33
CA GLY A 212 -10.40 -5.55 -14.32
C GLY A 212 -9.79 -4.52 -15.28
N GLU A 213 -10.61 -3.64 -15.87
CA GLU A 213 -10.15 -2.57 -16.72
C GLU A 213 -9.24 -1.61 -15.94
N ARG A 214 -8.04 -1.40 -16.44
CA ARG A 214 -7.04 -0.51 -15.83
C ARG A 214 -6.85 0.72 -16.71
N ARG A 215 -6.74 1.88 -16.06
CA ARG A 215 -6.42 3.13 -16.71
C ARG A 215 -5.43 3.95 -15.90
N HIS A 216 -4.55 4.63 -16.61
CA HIS A 216 -3.62 5.56 -15.99
C HIS A 216 -4.35 6.83 -15.55
N ALA A 217 -4.17 7.23 -14.29
CA ALA A 217 -4.86 8.38 -13.70
C ALA A 217 -3.97 9.61 -13.54
N ALA A 218 -2.73 9.41 -13.07
CA ALA A 218 -1.77 10.51 -12.89
C ALA A 218 -0.34 10.01 -12.85
N THR A 219 0.59 10.89 -13.21
CA THR A 219 2.03 10.73 -12.94
C THR A 219 2.53 11.94 -12.17
N ALA A 220 3.34 11.72 -11.15
CA ALA A 220 4.03 12.75 -10.39
C ALA A 220 5.53 12.49 -10.34
N LEU A 221 6.30 13.54 -10.19
CA LEU A 221 7.74 13.47 -9.92
C LEU A 221 8.04 14.24 -8.64
N PHE A 222 8.54 13.54 -7.62
CA PHE A 222 8.87 14.12 -6.33
C PHE A 222 10.37 14.17 -6.12
N THR A 223 10.84 15.25 -5.49
CA THR A 223 12.21 15.38 -5.00
C THR A 223 12.19 15.23 -3.49
N MET A 224 12.77 14.14 -3.02
CA MET A 224 12.94 13.83 -1.60
C MET A 224 14.37 14.15 -1.19
N VAL A 225 14.55 14.77 -0.01
CA VAL A 225 15.86 15.20 0.50
C VAL A 225 16.13 14.57 1.86
N SER A 226 17.34 14.05 2.04
CA SER A 226 17.81 13.57 3.33
C SER A 226 18.14 14.74 4.26
N VAL A 227 17.66 14.68 5.50
CA VAL A 227 17.86 15.72 6.49
C VAL A 227 18.47 15.20 7.79
N ASP A 228 19.19 16.06 8.48
CA ASP A 228 19.67 15.86 9.85
C ASP A 228 18.59 16.18 10.89
N GLU A 229 18.94 16.05 12.17
CA GLU A 229 18.06 16.34 13.31
C GLU A 229 17.56 17.81 13.37
N ASN A 230 18.26 18.71 12.69
CA ASN A 230 17.91 20.14 12.60
C ASN A 230 17.12 20.45 11.31
N GLY A 231 16.76 19.45 10.51
CA GLY A 231 16.06 19.62 9.24
C GLY A 231 16.94 20.15 8.10
N ARG A 232 18.27 20.14 8.23
CA ARG A 232 19.21 20.57 7.19
C ARG A 232 19.56 19.42 6.27
N ALA A 233 19.74 19.72 4.99
CA ALA A 233 20.11 18.70 3.99
C ALA A 233 21.41 17.99 4.39
N LYS A 234 21.35 16.67 4.45
CA LYS A 234 22.47 15.79 4.80
C LYS A 234 22.84 14.91 3.60
N PRO A 235 24.11 14.76 3.25
CA PRO A 235 24.52 13.81 2.22
C PRO A 235 24.02 12.40 2.53
N LEU A 236 23.58 11.69 1.50
CA LEU A 236 23.27 10.27 1.60
C LEU A 236 24.56 9.51 1.93
N GLY A 237 24.51 8.59 2.89
CA GLY A 237 25.61 7.66 3.13
C GLY A 237 25.89 6.89 1.83
N GLY A 238 27.16 6.60 1.54
CA GLY A 238 27.52 5.98 0.26
C GLY A 238 26.67 4.76 -0.03
N ILE A 239 25.82 4.91 -1.06
CA ILE A 239 25.08 3.81 -1.66
C ILE A 239 26.12 3.17 -2.59
N GLY A 240 26.84 2.16 -2.07
CA GLY A 240 27.75 1.32 -2.85
C GLY A 240 27.02 0.25 -3.60
#